data_6a2131dccfa8da1b83b4c0f7cf2fa506
#
_entry.id   6a2131dccfa8da1b83b4c0f7cf2fa506
#
_cell.length_a   1.000
_cell.length_b   1.000
_cell.length_c   1.000
_cell.angle_alpha   90.00
_cell.angle_beta   90.00
_cell.angle_gamma   90.00
#
_symmetry.space_group_name_H-M   'P 1'
#
loop_
_entity.id
_entity.type
_entity.pdbx_description
1 polymer ?
#
loop_
_entity_poly.entity_id
_entity_poly.type
_entity_poly.pdbx_seq_one_letter_code
_entity_poly.pdbx_strand_id
1 'polypeptide(L)'
;LNECASETEYGRKCYAAQFELIRKMDTTRPCSFASCRIKNDICLDLPDVVSFNIYPQWYLDIPVKEYLDDLYEWIQDDTPGTGKPFLITETGAGGLYGYRNPEHSKWTEEYQAYALEKQLTSILANSGCMGVYIWQFCDNRVSEECFAGRPRTMNNKGIVDEFRRHKLSYDVVKRIYQSDI
;
A
#
# COMPACT_ATOMS: atom_id res chain seq x y z
N LEU A 1 -13.30 4.16 -1.60
CA LEU A 1 -12.59 4.76 -2.74
C LEU A 1 -11.11 4.41 -2.67
N ASN A 2 -10.49 4.14 -3.82
CA ASN A 2 -9.06 3.85 -3.95
C ASN A 2 -8.42 4.86 -4.92
N GLU A 3 -7.38 5.56 -4.45
CA GLU A 3 -6.52 6.47 -5.24
C GLU A 3 -7.26 7.54 -6.07
N CYS A 4 -8.45 7.93 -5.62
CA CYS A 4 -9.18 9.01 -6.27
C CYS A 4 -8.61 10.39 -5.94
N ALA A 5 -9.18 11.45 -6.52
CA ALA A 5 -8.65 12.80 -6.47
C ALA A 5 -8.89 13.51 -5.10
N SER A 6 -8.35 12.94 -4.01
CA SER A 6 -8.50 13.49 -2.65
C SER A 6 -7.70 14.78 -2.40
N GLU A 7 -6.87 15.18 -3.36
CA GLU A 7 -6.13 16.46 -3.37
C GLU A 7 -6.91 17.63 -3.96
N THR A 8 -8.14 17.40 -4.45
CA THR A 8 -8.95 18.43 -5.10
C THR A 8 -10.23 18.74 -4.34
N GLU A 9 -10.71 19.97 -4.42
CA GLU A 9 -12.00 20.37 -3.83
C GLU A 9 -13.19 19.59 -4.39
N TYR A 10 -13.15 19.24 -5.67
CA TYR A 10 -14.19 18.41 -6.28
C TYR A 10 -14.16 16.98 -5.72
N GLY A 11 -12.99 16.37 -5.67
CA GLY A 11 -12.81 15.06 -5.06
C GLY A 11 -13.26 15.05 -3.60
N ARG A 12 -12.87 16.06 -2.82
CA ARG A 12 -13.30 16.21 -1.43
C ARG A 12 -14.83 16.23 -1.27
N LYS A 13 -15.56 16.95 -2.13
CA LYS A 13 -17.03 16.93 -2.12
C LYS A 13 -17.59 15.54 -2.37
N CYS A 14 -17.01 14.78 -3.30
CA CYS A 14 -17.42 13.40 -3.57
C CYS A 14 -17.14 12.48 -2.38
N TYR A 15 -15.96 12.57 -1.75
CA TYR A 15 -15.61 11.84 -0.55
C TYR A 15 -16.56 12.14 0.60
N ALA A 16 -16.78 13.43 0.90
CA ALA A 16 -17.68 13.87 1.98
C ALA A 16 -19.10 13.32 1.83
N ALA A 17 -19.66 13.40 0.62
CA ALA A 17 -21.01 12.86 0.35
C ALA A 17 -21.09 11.34 0.58
N GLN A 18 -20.04 10.58 0.21
CA GLN A 18 -20.01 9.14 0.43
C GLN A 18 -19.85 8.79 1.91
N PHE A 19 -18.97 9.46 2.65
CA PHE A 19 -18.82 9.27 4.09
C PHE A 19 -20.13 9.61 4.84
N GLU A 20 -20.80 10.69 4.46
CA GLU A 20 -22.10 11.05 5.03
C GLU A 20 -23.14 9.95 4.81
N LEU A 21 -23.23 9.42 3.59
CA LEU A 21 -24.15 8.33 3.26
C LEU A 21 -23.83 7.05 4.04
N ILE A 22 -22.55 6.64 4.09
CA ILE A 22 -22.12 5.44 4.82
C ILE A 22 -22.49 5.57 6.30
N ARG A 23 -22.18 6.70 6.93
CA ARG A 23 -22.48 6.95 8.35
C ARG A 23 -23.97 7.01 8.65
N LYS A 24 -24.81 7.38 7.70
CA LYS A 24 -26.27 7.28 7.83
C LYS A 24 -26.77 5.83 7.80
N MET A 25 -26.08 4.96 7.04
CA MET A 25 -26.46 3.56 6.89
C MET A 25 -25.85 2.66 7.97
N ASP A 26 -24.66 3.00 8.44
CA ASP A 26 -23.93 2.22 9.45
C ASP A 26 -23.12 3.15 10.37
N THR A 27 -23.48 3.14 11.64
CA THR A 27 -22.81 3.92 12.69
C THR A 27 -21.86 3.08 13.55
N THR A 28 -21.67 1.82 13.21
CA THR A 28 -20.96 0.86 14.08
C THR A 28 -19.53 0.55 13.62
N ARG A 29 -19.25 0.68 12.32
CA ARG A 29 -17.95 0.36 11.74
C ARG A 29 -17.16 1.63 11.38
N PRO A 30 -15.83 1.67 11.67
CA PRO A 30 -14.99 2.76 11.22
C PRO A 30 -14.90 2.78 9.69
N CYS A 31 -14.80 3.98 9.12
CA CYS A 31 -14.70 4.20 7.69
C CYS A 31 -13.33 4.74 7.32
N SER A 32 -12.81 4.28 6.18
CA SER A 32 -11.55 4.74 5.62
C SER A 32 -11.62 4.81 4.09
N PHE A 33 -10.58 5.35 3.47
CA PHE A 33 -10.32 5.27 2.03
C PHE A 33 -8.83 5.18 1.79
N ALA A 34 -8.42 4.54 0.70
CA ALA A 34 -7.01 4.41 0.34
C ALA A 34 -6.55 5.59 -0.51
N SER A 35 -5.63 6.40 0.02
CA SER A 35 -5.06 7.55 -0.68
C SER A 35 -3.64 7.25 -1.19
N CYS A 36 -3.30 7.75 -2.37
CA CYS A 36 -1.92 7.83 -2.85
C CYS A 36 -1.42 9.29 -2.96
N ARG A 37 -2.21 10.27 -2.47
CA ARG A 37 -1.90 11.70 -2.61
C ARG A 37 -0.94 12.21 -1.54
N ILE A 38 -0.72 11.41 -0.51
CA ILE A 38 0.24 11.67 0.56
C ILE A 38 0.05 13.09 1.13
N LYS A 39 1.09 13.89 1.20
CA LYS A 39 1.06 15.26 1.76
C LYS A 39 0.18 16.26 0.98
N ASN A 40 -0.36 15.87 -0.18
CA ASN A 40 -1.33 16.67 -0.93
C ASN A 40 -2.80 16.34 -0.60
N ASP A 41 -3.06 15.31 0.21
CA ASP A 41 -4.42 14.90 0.55
C ASP A 41 -5.09 15.93 1.46
N ILE A 42 -6.25 16.45 1.04
CA ILE A 42 -7.04 17.43 1.80
C ILE A 42 -8.26 16.83 2.48
N CYS A 43 -8.38 15.49 2.52
CA CYS A 43 -9.55 14.77 3.00
C CYS A 43 -9.34 14.04 4.34
N LEU A 44 -8.22 14.27 5.04
CA LEU A 44 -7.85 13.49 6.23
C LEU A 44 -8.77 13.74 7.45
N ASP A 45 -9.62 14.75 7.41
CA ASP A 45 -10.68 14.97 8.40
C ASP A 45 -11.86 14.00 8.25
N LEU A 46 -12.11 13.49 7.05
CA LEU A 46 -13.29 12.68 6.72
C LEU A 46 -13.25 11.24 7.26
N PRO A 47 -12.16 10.46 7.12
CA PRO A 47 -12.10 9.08 7.58
C PRO A 47 -11.93 8.97 9.10
N ASP A 48 -12.31 7.82 9.66
CA ASP A 48 -12.02 7.45 11.04
C ASP A 48 -10.60 6.88 11.17
N VAL A 49 -10.09 6.27 10.10
CA VAL A 49 -8.73 5.71 9.98
C VAL A 49 -8.05 6.35 8.77
N VAL A 50 -6.92 7.01 8.99
CA VAL A 50 -6.09 7.55 7.89
C VAL A 50 -5.36 6.42 7.20
N SER A 51 -5.47 6.33 5.87
CA SER A 51 -4.92 5.19 5.13
C SER A 51 -4.24 5.60 3.83
N PHE A 52 -3.06 5.01 3.58
CA PHE A 52 -2.27 5.31 2.39
C PHE A 52 -1.78 4.07 1.66
N ASN A 53 -1.75 4.19 0.32
CA ASN A 53 -1.03 3.30 -0.57
C ASN A 53 0.39 3.86 -0.74
N ILE A 54 1.41 3.11 -0.32
CA ILE A 54 2.81 3.53 -0.37
C ILE A 54 3.69 2.43 -0.95
N TYR A 55 4.69 2.84 -1.73
CA TYR A 55 5.59 1.88 -2.39
C TYR A 55 7.07 2.30 -2.29
N PRO A 56 7.61 2.55 -1.08
CA PRO A 56 9.05 2.74 -0.91
C PRO A 56 9.79 1.47 -1.34
N GLN A 57 11.03 1.59 -1.83
CA GLN A 57 11.81 0.50 -2.45
C GLN A 57 11.23 -0.05 -3.76
N TRP A 58 10.10 0.49 -4.26
CA TRP A 58 9.56 0.12 -5.56
C TRP A 58 9.46 1.31 -6.51
N TYR A 59 8.63 2.30 -6.22
CA TYR A 59 8.56 3.54 -7.00
C TYR A 59 9.53 4.60 -6.50
N LEU A 60 9.85 4.58 -5.22
CA LEU A 60 10.77 5.51 -4.57
C LEU A 60 11.96 4.73 -4.01
N ASP A 61 13.18 5.19 -4.30
CA ASP A 61 14.41 4.63 -3.73
C ASP A 61 14.75 5.33 -2.40
N ILE A 62 13.88 5.12 -1.42
CA ILE A 62 13.97 5.71 -0.08
C ILE A 62 13.90 4.58 0.94
N PRO A 63 14.68 4.62 2.05
CA PRO A 63 14.54 3.68 3.14
C PRO A 63 13.12 3.69 3.70
N VAL A 64 12.53 2.51 3.89
CA VAL A 64 11.12 2.37 4.28
C VAL A 64 10.84 3.06 5.61
N LYS A 65 11.73 2.87 6.60
CA LYS A 65 11.57 3.47 7.93
C LYS A 65 11.54 5.00 7.85
N GLU A 66 12.48 5.60 7.16
CA GLU A 66 12.57 7.06 6.99
C GLU A 66 11.29 7.62 6.34
N TYR A 67 10.80 6.96 5.28
CA TYR A 67 9.56 7.35 4.62
C TYR A 67 8.34 7.26 5.55
N LEU A 68 8.26 6.22 6.37
CA LEU A 68 7.16 6.03 7.32
C LEU A 68 7.19 7.04 8.46
N ASP A 69 8.37 7.32 9.00
CA ASP A 69 8.52 8.28 10.07
C ASP A 69 8.11 9.69 9.60
N ASP A 70 8.60 10.14 8.44
CA ASP A 70 8.21 11.43 7.83
C ASP A 70 6.71 11.51 7.52
N LEU A 71 6.11 10.41 7.04
CA LEU A 71 4.68 10.36 6.77
C LEU A 71 3.86 10.42 8.06
N TYR A 72 4.27 9.68 9.10
CA TYR A 72 3.57 9.63 10.37
C TYR A 72 3.67 10.97 11.11
N GLU A 73 4.85 11.58 11.17
CA GLU A 73 5.06 12.90 11.74
C GLU A 73 4.16 13.93 11.07
N TRP A 74 4.15 13.97 9.74
CA TRP A 74 3.27 14.87 9.00
C TRP A 74 1.78 14.66 9.33
N ILE A 75 1.31 13.41 9.43
CA ILE A 75 -0.09 13.14 9.79
C ILE A 75 -0.41 13.70 11.18
N GLN A 76 0.51 13.53 12.15
CA GLN A 76 0.27 13.88 13.56
C GLN A 76 0.43 15.36 13.86
N ASP A 77 1.33 16.05 13.18
CA ASP A 77 1.72 17.41 13.58
C ASP A 77 0.96 18.50 12.84
N ASP A 78 0.49 18.26 11.61
CA ASP A 78 0.08 19.34 10.73
C ASP A 78 -1.20 19.06 9.91
N THR A 79 -1.97 18.04 10.29
CA THR A 79 -3.15 17.64 9.52
C THR A 79 -4.38 17.36 10.38
N PRO A 80 -5.60 17.39 9.79
CA PRO A 80 -6.80 16.91 10.44
C PRO A 80 -6.80 15.39 10.76
N GLY A 81 -5.75 14.69 10.40
CA GLY A 81 -5.51 13.28 10.76
C GLY A 81 -4.89 13.08 12.13
N THR A 82 -4.49 14.15 12.82
CA THR A 82 -3.89 14.11 14.16
C THR A 82 -4.73 13.28 15.13
N GLY A 83 -4.08 12.33 15.80
CA GLY A 83 -4.70 11.42 16.78
C GLY A 83 -5.55 10.30 16.17
N LYS A 84 -5.70 10.22 14.84
CA LYS A 84 -6.40 9.12 14.18
C LYS A 84 -5.48 7.91 14.00
N PRO A 85 -6.03 6.68 14.03
CA PRO A 85 -5.29 5.49 13.64
C PRO A 85 -4.77 5.60 12.20
N PHE A 86 -3.60 5.02 11.95
CA PHE A 86 -2.95 5.03 10.64
C PHE A 86 -2.80 3.61 10.11
N LEU A 87 -3.07 3.40 8.82
CA LEU A 87 -3.07 2.11 8.14
C LEU A 87 -2.39 2.21 6.77
N ILE A 88 -1.54 1.26 6.43
CA ILE A 88 -1.04 1.08 5.06
C ILE A 88 -1.99 0.15 4.30
N THR A 89 -2.72 0.73 3.35
CA THR A 89 -3.71 0.00 2.54
C THR A 89 -3.13 -0.69 1.32
N GLU A 90 -1.96 -0.25 0.85
CA GLU A 90 -1.18 -0.99 -0.15
C GLU A 90 0.31 -0.74 0.04
N THR A 91 1.09 -1.82 -0.05
CA THR A 91 2.52 -1.80 -0.31
C THR A 91 2.92 -3.04 -1.12
N GLY A 92 4.06 -3.00 -1.80
CA GLY A 92 4.49 -4.15 -2.59
C GLY A 92 5.60 -3.83 -3.58
N ALA A 93 6.05 -4.87 -4.28
CA ALA A 93 7.05 -4.78 -5.35
C ALA A 93 6.74 -5.82 -6.43
N GLY A 94 7.15 -5.56 -7.66
CA GLY A 94 6.99 -6.50 -8.76
C GLY A 94 8.08 -7.57 -8.78
N GLY A 95 7.69 -8.81 -9.08
CA GLY A 95 8.60 -9.93 -9.35
C GLY A 95 8.00 -10.85 -10.40
N LEU A 96 8.78 -11.19 -11.43
CA LEU A 96 8.36 -12.14 -12.47
C LEU A 96 8.64 -13.56 -12.00
N TYR A 97 7.63 -14.42 -12.00
CA TYR A 97 7.82 -15.82 -11.63
C TYR A 97 8.91 -16.50 -12.47
N GLY A 98 9.88 -17.12 -11.78
CA GLY A 98 11.02 -17.79 -12.39
C GLY A 98 12.16 -16.87 -12.85
N TYR A 99 11.99 -15.54 -12.80
CA TYR A 99 13.08 -14.62 -13.12
C TYR A 99 13.98 -14.43 -11.89
N ARG A 100 15.18 -14.97 -11.97
CA ARG A 100 16.19 -15.01 -10.91
C ARG A 100 17.45 -14.30 -11.35
N ASN A 101 18.04 -13.52 -10.44
CA ASN A 101 19.30 -12.82 -10.69
C ASN A 101 20.04 -12.61 -9.37
N PRO A 102 21.31 -13.06 -9.25
CA PRO A 102 22.11 -12.90 -8.03
C PRO A 102 22.37 -11.43 -7.66
N GLU A 103 22.22 -10.51 -8.60
CA GLU A 103 22.35 -9.06 -8.34
C GLU A 103 21.07 -8.42 -7.78
N HIS A 104 20.01 -9.21 -7.63
CA HIS A 104 18.72 -8.75 -7.11
C HIS A 104 18.17 -7.50 -7.82
N SER A 105 18.28 -7.46 -9.15
CA SER A 105 17.72 -6.35 -9.93
C SER A 105 16.20 -6.30 -9.87
N LYS A 106 15.62 -5.12 -10.06
CA LYS A 106 14.14 -4.96 -10.10
C LYS A 106 13.52 -5.97 -11.06
N TRP A 107 12.32 -6.44 -10.73
CA TRP A 107 11.55 -7.50 -11.38
C TRP A 107 12.02 -8.93 -11.11
N THR A 108 13.15 -9.16 -10.44
CA THR A 108 13.50 -10.50 -9.96
C THR A 108 12.67 -10.89 -8.75
N GLU A 109 12.52 -12.18 -8.52
CA GLU A 109 11.86 -12.68 -7.30
C GLU A 109 12.66 -12.34 -6.04
N GLU A 110 13.99 -12.33 -6.12
CA GLU A 110 14.88 -11.90 -5.04
C GLU A 110 14.65 -10.46 -4.64
N TYR A 111 14.53 -9.56 -5.64
CA TYR A 111 14.23 -8.15 -5.35
C TYR A 111 12.86 -7.98 -4.73
N GLN A 112 11.84 -8.68 -5.25
CA GLN A 112 10.49 -8.64 -4.68
C GLN A 112 10.48 -9.10 -3.22
N ALA A 113 11.15 -10.22 -2.92
CA ALA A 113 11.28 -10.76 -1.58
C ALA A 113 11.97 -9.78 -0.64
N TYR A 114 13.10 -9.21 -1.06
CA TYR A 114 13.84 -8.19 -0.32
C TYR A 114 12.98 -6.94 -0.03
N ALA A 115 12.32 -6.39 -1.06
CA ALA A 115 11.53 -5.18 -0.91
C ALA A 115 10.34 -5.41 0.05
N LEU A 116 9.62 -6.53 -0.09
CA LEU A 116 8.52 -6.87 0.80
C LEU A 116 9.00 -7.12 2.24
N GLU A 117 10.15 -7.77 2.44
CA GLU A 117 10.71 -7.94 3.78
C GLU A 117 10.97 -6.58 4.44
N LYS A 118 11.61 -5.65 3.73
CA LYS A 118 11.88 -4.29 4.24
C LYS A 118 10.60 -3.51 4.51
N GLN A 119 9.63 -3.56 3.59
CA GLN A 119 8.35 -2.88 3.75
C GLN A 119 7.60 -3.40 4.97
N LEU A 120 7.37 -4.71 5.05
CA LEU A 120 6.55 -5.30 6.11
C LEU A 120 7.22 -5.16 7.48
N THR A 121 8.50 -5.47 7.60
CA THR A 121 9.18 -5.36 8.90
C THR A 121 9.22 -3.93 9.42
N SER A 122 9.43 -2.93 8.54
CA SER A 122 9.43 -1.52 8.96
C SER A 122 8.02 -1.02 9.33
N ILE A 123 6.99 -1.41 8.55
CA ILE A 123 5.61 -0.98 8.80
C ILE A 123 5.10 -1.60 10.12
N LEU A 124 5.30 -2.90 10.31
CA LEU A 124 4.83 -3.60 11.51
C LEU A 124 5.60 -3.21 12.79
N ALA A 125 6.85 -2.75 12.65
CA ALA A 125 7.62 -2.20 13.76
C ALA A 125 7.24 -0.74 14.13
N ASN A 126 6.46 -0.05 13.29
CA ASN A 126 6.03 1.33 13.54
C ASN A 126 4.81 1.33 14.47
N SER A 127 4.98 1.78 15.70
CA SER A 127 3.92 1.78 16.72
C SER A 127 2.72 2.68 16.38
N GLY A 128 2.86 3.62 15.45
CA GLY A 128 1.79 4.48 14.96
C GLY A 128 0.94 3.83 13.85
N CYS A 129 1.46 2.75 13.23
CA CYS A 129 0.76 2.05 12.15
C CYS A 129 0.02 0.83 12.70
N MET A 130 -1.28 0.77 12.46
CA MET A 130 -2.12 -0.31 12.98
C MET A 130 -2.14 -1.58 12.10
N GLY A 131 -1.53 -1.54 10.91
CA GLY A 131 -1.47 -2.70 10.03
C GLY A 131 -1.11 -2.37 8.59
N VAL A 132 -1.00 -3.43 7.78
CA VAL A 132 -0.62 -3.32 6.38
C VAL A 132 -1.31 -4.36 5.50
N TYR A 133 -1.70 -3.94 4.31
CA TYR A 133 -2.13 -4.83 3.23
C TYR A 133 -1.08 -4.84 2.11
N ILE A 134 -0.83 -6.03 1.56
CA ILE A 134 0.08 -6.22 0.44
C ILE A 134 -0.69 -6.12 -0.87
N TRP A 135 -0.21 -5.32 -1.79
CA TRP A 135 -0.63 -5.34 -3.17
C TRP A 135 0.39 -6.12 -4.00
N GLN A 136 0.15 -7.40 -4.33
CA GLN A 136 -1.12 -8.09 -4.14
C GLN A 136 -0.92 -9.61 -3.91
N PHE A 137 -2.03 -10.35 -3.73
CA PHE A 137 -1.93 -11.79 -3.53
C PHE A 137 -1.44 -12.52 -4.77
N CYS A 138 -2.08 -12.31 -5.95
CA CYS A 138 -1.68 -13.00 -7.17
C CYS A 138 -1.56 -12.05 -8.36
N ASP A 139 -0.68 -12.42 -9.30
CA ASP A 139 -0.54 -11.70 -10.56
C ASP A 139 -1.87 -11.72 -11.34
N ASN A 140 -2.19 -10.61 -11.98
CA ASN A 140 -3.38 -10.47 -12.80
C ASN A 140 -3.09 -9.66 -14.07
N ARG A 141 -3.86 -9.91 -15.12
CA ARG A 141 -3.77 -9.14 -16.35
C ARG A 141 -4.26 -7.71 -16.11
N VAL A 142 -3.51 -6.74 -16.61
CA VAL A 142 -3.91 -5.32 -16.59
C VAL A 142 -4.72 -4.95 -17.83
N SER A 143 -5.36 -3.78 -17.79
CA SER A 143 -6.05 -3.21 -18.95
C SER A 143 -5.04 -2.75 -20.03
N GLU A 144 -5.50 -2.63 -21.28
CA GLU A 144 -4.64 -2.41 -22.45
C GLU A 144 -3.83 -1.11 -22.36
N GLU A 145 -4.39 -0.06 -21.80
CA GLU A 145 -3.71 1.21 -21.60
C GLU A 145 -2.47 1.12 -20.68
N CYS A 146 -2.39 0.05 -19.88
CA CYS A 146 -1.28 -0.20 -18.96
C CYS A 146 -0.19 -1.12 -19.52
N PHE A 147 -0.37 -1.71 -20.70
CA PHE A 147 0.53 -2.75 -21.23
C PHE A 147 1.99 -2.31 -21.36
N ALA A 148 2.24 -1.08 -21.80
CA ALA A 148 3.59 -0.57 -22.01
C ALA A 148 4.46 -0.56 -20.75
N GLY A 149 3.86 -0.36 -19.59
CA GLY A 149 4.55 -0.31 -18.30
C GLY A 149 4.54 -1.63 -17.51
N ARG A 150 4.00 -2.72 -18.09
CA ARG A 150 3.77 -3.97 -17.37
C ARG A 150 4.33 -5.19 -18.13
N PRO A 151 5.43 -5.78 -17.64
CA PRO A 151 5.99 -7.01 -18.24
C PRO A 151 4.91 -8.09 -18.39
N ARG A 152 4.88 -8.76 -19.53
CA ARG A 152 3.89 -9.79 -19.88
C ARG A 152 2.44 -9.30 -19.87
N THR A 153 2.19 -7.97 -19.94
CA THR A 153 0.85 -7.38 -19.77
C THR A 153 0.15 -7.71 -18.44
N MET A 154 0.97 -7.98 -17.41
CA MET A 154 0.51 -8.42 -16.08
C MET A 154 0.93 -7.43 -15.00
N ASN A 155 0.10 -7.26 -13.99
CA ASN A 155 0.55 -6.72 -12.72
C ASN A 155 1.28 -7.85 -11.96
N ASN A 156 2.61 -7.80 -11.96
CA ASN A 156 3.46 -8.83 -11.38
C ASN A 156 3.79 -8.57 -9.89
N LYS A 157 2.94 -7.83 -9.17
CA LYS A 157 3.12 -7.61 -7.74
C LYS A 157 2.54 -8.72 -6.86
N GLY A 158 1.92 -9.75 -7.45
CA GLY A 158 1.47 -10.92 -6.72
C GLY A 158 2.61 -11.60 -5.97
N ILE A 159 2.34 -12.09 -4.76
CA ILE A 159 3.26 -13.00 -4.04
C ILE A 159 3.17 -14.43 -4.59
N VAL A 160 2.12 -14.70 -5.36
CA VAL A 160 2.00 -15.86 -6.24
C VAL A 160 1.73 -15.37 -7.67
N ASP A 161 2.01 -16.20 -8.65
CA ASP A 161 1.69 -15.88 -10.04
C ASP A 161 0.20 -16.12 -10.38
N GLU A 162 -0.17 -15.93 -11.64
CA GLU A 162 -1.54 -16.12 -12.15
C GLU A 162 -2.08 -17.57 -12.01
N PHE A 163 -1.18 -18.54 -11.84
CA PHE A 163 -1.50 -19.95 -11.62
C PHE A 163 -1.39 -20.38 -10.16
N ARG A 164 -1.22 -19.44 -9.22
CA ARG A 164 -1.05 -19.66 -7.77
C ARG A 164 0.27 -20.35 -7.40
N ARG A 165 1.28 -20.33 -8.26
CA ARG A 165 2.62 -20.81 -7.92
C ARG A 165 3.32 -19.77 -7.03
N HIS A 166 3.93 -20.24 -5.95
CA HIS A 166 4.59 -19.37 -4.98
C HIS A 166 5.85 -18.74 -5.59
N LYS A 167 5.99 -17.44 -5.42
CA LYS A 167 7.25 -16.72 -5.63
C LYS A 167 8.07 -16.72 -4.35
N LEU A 168 9.36 -16.37 -4.39
CA LEU A 168 10.19 -16.26 -3.18
C LEU A 168 9.57 -15.36 -2.11
N SER A 169 8.90 -14.31 -2.52
CA SER A 169 8.22 -13.37 -1.64
C SER A 169 7.09 -14.00 -0.82
N TYR A 170 6.48 -15.10 -1.31
CA TYR A 170 5.45 -15.81 -0.55
C TYR A 170 5.96 -16.34 0.78
N ASP A 171 7.13 -16.98 0.80
CA ASP A 171 7.70 -17.53 2.04
C ASP A 171 8.16 -16.43 2.99
N VAL A 172 8.65 -15.31 2.47
CA VAL A 172 8.99 -14.12 3.28
C VAL A 172 7.75 -13.57 3.97
N VAL A 173 6.67 -13.34 3.22
CA VAL A 173 5.40 -12.84 3.75
C VAL A 173 4.82 -13.79 4.79
N LYS A 174 4.78 -15.09 4.47
CA LYS A 174 4.30 -16.12 5.39
C LYS A 174 5.06 -16.11 6.70
N ARG A 175 6.40 -16.06 6.65
CA ARG A 175 7.25 -16.02 7.83
C ARG A 175 6.96 -14.79 8.70
N ILE A 176 6.86 -13.61 8.09
CA ILE A 176 6.60 -12.36 8.81
C ILE A 176 5.23 -12.38 9.49
N TYR A 177 4.17 -12.82 8.80
CA TYR A 177 2.83 -12.87 9.39
C TYR A 177 2.61 -14.02 10.39
N GLN A 178 3.51 -14.98 10.45
CA GLN A 178 3.49 -16.06 11.44
C GLN A 178 4.42 -15.82 12.64
N SER A 179 5.32 -14.83 12.55
CA SER A 179 6.09 -14.42 13.71
C SER A 179 5.18 -13.63 14.67
N ASP A 180 5.24 -13.96 15.95
CA ASP A 180 4.62 -13.15 17.01
C ASP A 180 5.24 -11.75 16.95
N ILE A 181 4.46 -10.79 16.48
CA ILE A 181 4.85 -9.39 16.37
C ILE A 181 4.51 -8.69 17.68
#